data_35685db60c5967d26f5e5f41cb159a1f
#
_entry.id   35685db60c5967d26f5e5f41cb159a1f
#
_cell.length_a   1.000
_cell.length_b   1.000
_cell.length_c   1.000
_cell.angle_alpha   90.00
_cell.angle_beta   90.00
_cell.angle_gamma   90.00
#
_symmetry.space_group_name_H-M   'P 1'
#
loop_
_entity.id
_entity.type
_entity.pdbx_description
1 polymer ?
#
loop_
_entity_poly.entity_id
_entity_poly.type
_entity_poly.pdbx_seq_one_letter_code
_entity_poly.pdbx_strand_id
1 'polypeptide(L)'
;IIMALRIVIGDVTIGIHGQDFSYIFSVGSGGMESLYKDGKEWLYRSPRPAFWRAVTDNDRGCGFAFRSAVWSAADRFVRCSRVEARMDGEEIAIPLAPANNKYTGKETCDRFEIIYTYETPTVPATEVTVTYTVEADGRIHVQADYCGKQGLPELPVFGMRFLMPTAAERYTYEGLSGETYPDRMAGGIPGVYEVQGLPVTPYMVPQDCGMHMQTKWLEIVRKTSLDNTDRGERSSRLKITAEEGKHFAFSCLPYTAQELENAMHHEELPPARRTVVSILGAVRGVGGINSWGADVEDAYHISGEQDITYGFWIE
;
A
#
# COMPACT_ATOMS: atom_id res chain seq x y z
N ILE A 1 8.34 -26.63 -14.66
CA ILE A 1 9.23 -26.82 -13.49
C ILE A 1 9.41 -25.43 -12.90
N ILE A 2 8.90 -25.18 -11.67
CA ILE A 2 9.15 -23.95 -10.94
C ILE A 2 10.63 -24.02 -10.52
N MET A 3 11.41 -23.02 -10.90
CA MET A 3 12.82 -22.93 -10.50
C MET A 3 12.90 -22.23 -9.14
N ALA A 4 13.85 -22.64 -8.31
CA ALA A 4 14.14 -21.98 -7.04
C ALA A 4 14.49 -20.49 -7.25
N LEU A 5 14.18 -19.66 -6.27
CA LEU A 5 14.58 -18.27 -6.23
C LEU A 5 16.10 -18.16 -6.15
N ARG A 6 16.70 -17.27 -6.93
CA ARG A 6 18.11 -16.88 -6.79
C ARG A 6 18.20 -15.65 -5.89
N ILE A 7 18.96 -15.76 -4.82
CA ILE A 7 19.09 -14.72 -3.81
C ILE A 7 20.49 -14.07 -3.92
N VAL A 8 20.51 -12.75 -3.97
CA VAL A 8 21.75 -11.96 -3.99
C VAL A 8 21.75 -11.03 -2.79
N ILE A 9 22.56 -11.35 -1.80
CA ILE A 9 22.65 -10.60 -0.54
C ILE A 9 23.87 -9.69 -0.61
N GLY A 10 23.60 -8.38 -0.66
CA GLY A 10 24.61 -7.32 -0.63
C GLY A 10 24.63 -6.58 0.71
N ASP A 11 25.44 -5.52 0.79
CA ASP A 11 25.65 -4.75 2.02
C ASP A 11 24.41 -3.94 2.45
N VAL A 12 23.60 -3.52 1.50
CA VAL A 12 22.42 -2.65 1.74
C VAL A 12 21.13 -3.16 1.13
N THR A 13 21.21 -4.13 0.20
CA THR A 13 20.06 -4.67 -0.51
C THR A 13 20.11 -6.18 -0.64
N ILE A 14 18.93 -6.78 -0.73
CA ILE A 14 18.74 -8.20 -1.05
C ILE A 14 17.94 -8.26 -2.35
N GLY A 15 18.54 -8.86 -3.39
CA GLY A 15 17.89 -9.14 -4.66
C GLY A 15 17.30 -10.55 -4.67
N ILE A 16 16.06 -10.67 -5.13
CA ILE A 16 15.35 -11.94 -5.31
C ILE A 16 14.95 -12.06 -6.76
N HIS A 17 15.46 -13.05 -7.44
CA HIS A 17 15.33 -13.19 -8.89
C HIS A 17 14.71 -14.53 -9.26
N GLY A 18 13.74 -14.48 -10.14
CA GLY A 18 13.16 -15.63 -10.82
C GLY A 18 13.32 -15.52 -12.34
N GLN A 19 12.53 -16.28 -13.07
CA GLN A 19 12.61 -16.31 -14.54
C GLN A 19 12.13 -14.99 -15.16
N ASP A 20 10.99 -14.47 -14.69
CA ASP A 20 10.30 -13.32 -15.30
C ASP A 20 10.09 -12.16 -14.32
N PHE A 21 10.79 -12.18 -13.19
CA PHE A 21 10.71 -11.15 -12.18
C PHE A 21 12.04 -10.91 -11.47
N SER A 22 12.16 -9.73 -10.90
CA SER A 22 13.31 -9.31 -10.09
C SER A 22 12.84 -8.33 -9.03
N TYR A 23 13.05 -8.66 -7.77
CA TYR A 23 12.66 -7.83 -6.64
C TYR A 23 13.90 -7.41 -5.85
N ILE A 24 13.92 -6.18 -5.38
CA ILE A 24 14.99 -5.66 -4.52
C ILE A 24 14.39 -5.14 -3.23
N PHE A 25 14.91 -5.64 -2.13
CA PHE A 25 14.56 -5.20 -0.78
C PHE A 25 15.73 -4.47 -0.15
N SER A 26 15.47 -3.29 0.40
CA SER A 26 16.49 -2.53 1.11
C SER A 26 16.58 -2.96 2.56
N VAL A 27 17.79 -3.15 3.02
CA VAL A 27 18.09 -3.32 4.44
C VAL A 27 18.33 -1.96 5.10
N GLY A 28 18.96 -1.04 4.39
CA GLY A 28 19.30 0.28 4.92
C GLY A 28 18.10 1.23 5.09
N SER A 29 17.28 1.38 4.04
CA SER A 29 16.10 2.26 4.08
C SER A 29 14.84 1.56 4.60
N GLY A 30 14.85 0.23 4.69
CA GLY A 30 13.76 -0.58 5.20
C GLY A 30 12.51 -0.55 4.30
N GLY A 31 12.49 -1.37 3.25
CA GLY A 31 11.35 -1.51 2.36
C GLY A 31 11.71 -2.14 1.02
N MET A 32 10.71 -2.49 0.23
CA MET A 32 10.90 -2.98 -1.13
C MET A 32 11.25 -1.80 -2.05
N GLU A 33 12.43 -1.82 -2.68
CA GLU A 33 12.88 -0.75 -3.58
C GLU A 33 12.51 -0.99 -5.04
N SER A 34 12.42 -2.26 -5.46
CA SER A 34 12.09 -2.62 -6.83
C SER A 34 11.13 -3.80 -6.86
N LEU A 35 10.09 -3.65 -7.66
CA LEU A 35 9.13 -4.68 -8.04
C LEU A 35 9.10 -4.75 -9.56
N TYR A 36 10.12 -5.39 -10.14
CA TYR A 36 10.19 -5.57 -11.59
C TYR A 36 9.50 -6.86 -11.98
N LYS A 37 8.39 -6.74 -12.68
CA LYS A 37 7.54 -7.86 -13.09
C LYS A 37 6.82 -7.53 -14.39
N ASP A 38 6.56 -8.53 -15.22
CA ASP A 38 5.92 -8.38 -16.53
C ASP A 38 6.61 -7.28 -17.40
N GLY A 39 7.95 -7.22 -17.32
CA GLY A 39 8.77 -6.32 -18.13
C GLY A 39 8.75 -4.85 -17.70
N LYS A 40 8.18 -4.51 -16.54
CA LYS A 40 8.16 -3.12 -16.04
C LYS A 40 8.49 -3.02 -14.54
N GLU A 41 9.07 -1.88 -14.16
CA GLU A 41 9.18 -1.46 -12.78
C GLU A 41 7.83 -0.92 -12.30
N TRP A 42 7.37 -1.44 -11.16
CA TRP A 42 6.07 -1.07 -10.56
C TRP A 42 6.19 -0.09 -9.40
N LEU A 43 7.40 0.18 -8.90
CA LEU A 43 7.59 1.08 -7.78
C LEU A 43 8.31 2.35 -8.18
N TYR A 44 7.77 3.49 -7.81
CA TYR A 44 8.45 4.78 -7.84
C TYR A 44 9.29 5.00 -6.58
N ARG A 45 8.81 4.48 -5.46
CA ARG A 45 9.50 4.43 -4.16
C ARG A 45 8.97 3.25 -3.35
N SER A 46 9.70 2.87 -2.29
CA SER A 46 9.30 1.79 -1.40
C SER A 46 7.89 1.99 -0.86
N PRO A 47 7.01 0.96 -0.92
CA PRO A 47 5.74 0.99 -0.24
C PRO A 47 5.93 1.18 1.27
N ARG A 48 4.99 1.87 1.88
CA ARG A 48 5.02 2.17 3.32
C ARG A 48 3.67 1.87 3.95
N PRO A 49 3.63 1.57 5.25
CA PRO A 49 2.38 1.60 6.00
C PRO A 49 1.67 2.93 5.80
N ALA A 50 0.37 2.87 5.58
CA ALA A 50 -0.50 4.03 5.37
C ALA A 50 -1.43 4.19 6.57
N PHE A 51 -1.42 5.37 7.16
CA PHE A 51 -2.21 5.73 8.35
C PHE A 51 -3.17 6.89 8.06
N TRP A 52 -3.02 7.54 6.90
CA TRP A 52 -3.72 8.78 6.59
C TRP A 52 -4.39 8.72 5.22
N ARG A 53 -5.57 9.29 5.13
CA ARG A 53 -6.26 9.67 3.90
C ARG A 53 -6.51 11.17 3.89
N ALA A 54 -6.76 11.75 2.73
CA ALA A 54 -7.08 13.17 2.65
C ALA A 54 -8.33 13.50 3.47
N VAL A 55 -8.28 14.61 4.18
CA VAL A 55 -9.35 15.06 5.08
C VAL A 55 -10.57 15.44 4.26
N THR A 56 -11.73 14.91 4.62
CA THR A 56 -13.01 15.30 4.04
C THR A 56 -13.60 16.51 4.76
N ASP A 57 -14.57 17.18 4.14
CA ASP A 57 -15.31 18.27 4.78
C ASP A 57 -16.02 17.77 6.05
N ASN A 58 -16.54 16.55 6.03
CA ASN A 58 -17.17 15.95 7.21
C ASN A 58 -16.17 15.70 8.33
N ASP A 59 -14.95 15.24 8.03
CA ASP A 59 -13.88 15.04 9.01
C ASP A 59 -13.51 16.37 9.70
N ARG A 60 -13.51 17.48 8.94
CA ARG A 60 -13.30 18.82 9.50
C ARG A 60 -14.49 19.25 10.37
N GLY A 61 -15.70 19.02 9.88
CA GLY A 61 -16.94 19.41 10.56
C GLY A 61 -17.13 18.74 11.92
N CYS A 62 -16.81 17.44 12.04
CA CYS A 62 -16.88 16.70 13.31
C CYS A 62 -15.62 16.79 14.17
N GLY A 63 -14.58 17.48 13.70
CA GLY A 63 -13.30 17.65 14.41
C GLY A 63 -12.38 16.43 14.39
N PHE A 64 -12.71 15.40 13.62
CA PHE A 64 -11.89 14.19 13.48
C PHE A 64 -10.48 14.52 12.95
N ALA A 65 -10.41 15.38 11.93
CA ALA A 65 -9.13 15.78 11.34
C ALA A 65 -8.14 16.33 12.37
N PHE A 66 -8.63 17.07 13.36
CA PHE A 66 -7.79 17.61 14.45
C PHE A 66 -7.43 16.53 15.48
N ARG A 67 -8.41 15.74 15.94
CA ARG A 67 -8.17 14.69 16.95
C ARG A 67 -7.19 13.61 16.49
N SER A 68 -7.19 13.31 15.21
CA SER A 68 -6.39 12.23 14.60
C SER A 68 -5.20 12.72 13.78
N ALA A 69 -4.86 14.02 13.84
CA ALA A 69 -3.81 14.65 13.04
C ALA A 69 -2.42 13.99 13.17
N VAL A 70 -2.14 13.33 14.30
CA VAL A 70 -0.88 12.61 14.52
C VAL A 70 -0.63 11.52 13.48
N TRP A 71 -1.69 10.94 12.91
CA TRP A 71 -1.56 9.93 11.88
C TRP A 71 -1.08 10.49 10.53
N SER A 72 -1.31 11.77 10.24
CA SER A 72 -0.69 12.45 9.10
C SER A 72 0.83 12.52 9.24
N ALA A 73 1.32 12.75 10.46
CA ALA A 73 2.75 12.70 10.76
C ALA A 73 3.30 11.27 10.66
N ALA A 74 2.57 10.27 11.17
CA ALA A 74 2.95 8.86 11.07
C ALA A 74 3.08 8.41 9.62
N ASP A 75 2.13 8.77 8.75
CA ASP A 75 2.15 8.45 7.31
C ASP A 75 3.42 8.96 6.60
N ARG A 76 3.98 10.07 7.06
CA ARG A 76 5.18 10.70 6.47
C ARG A 76 6.49 10.25 7.09
N PHE A 77 6.50 10.01 8.39
CA PHE A 77 7.72 9.90 9.18
C PHE A 77 7.86 8.55 9.90
N VAL A 78 7.03 7.57 9.57
CA VAL A 78 7.23 6.20 10.05
C VAL A 78 8.64 5.71 9.67
N ARG A 79 9.35 5.13 10.63
CA ARG A 79 10.74 4.75 10.50
C ARG A 79 10.91 3.24 10.65
N CYS A 80 11.64 2.60 9.73
CA CYS A 80 12.04 1.21 9.92
C CYS A 80 13.09 1.14 11.06
N SER A 81 12.76 0.37 12.09
CA SER A 81 13.61 0.16 13.27
C SER A 81 14.34 -1.18 13.26
N ARG A 82 13.77 -2.19 12.56
CA ARG A 82 14.35 -3.54 12.50
C ARG A 82 14.03 -4.21 11.17
N VAL A 83 14.99 -4.99 10.69
CA VAL A 83 14.87 -5.83 9.50
C VAL A 83 15.33 -7.24 9.85
N GLU A 84 14.54 -8.25 9.49
CA GLU A 84 14.84 -9.67 9.64
C GLU A 84 14.58 -10.38 8.31
N ALA A 85 15.33 -11.42 7.99
CA ALA A 85 15.14 -12.18 6.76
C ALA A 85 15.27 -13.68 7.02
N ARG A 86 14.53 -14.48 6.24
CA ARG A 86 14.53 -15.95 6.31
C ARG A 86 14.56 -16.56 4.92
N MET A 87 15.29 -17.65 4.78
CA MET A 87 15.31 -18.52 3.61
C MET A 87 14.74 -19.87 4.01
N ASP A 88 13.68 -20.33 3.37
CA ASP A 88 12.99 -21.59 3.68
C ASP A 88 12.65 -21.76 5.18
N GLY A 89 12.30 -20.64 5.83
CA GLY A 89 11.93 -20.57 7.24
C GLY A 89 13.11 -20.40 8.21
N GLU A 90 14.36 -20.54 7.75
CA GLU A 90 15.55 -20.34 8.58
C GLU A 90 16.02 -18.88 8.53
N GLU A 91 16.23 -18.28 9.70
CA GLU A 91 16.73 -16.92 9.80
C GLU A 91 18.15 -16.81 9.23
N ILE A 92 18.38 -15.80 8.40
CA ILE A 92 19.68 -15.48 7.86
C ILE A 92 20.23 -14.19 8.47
N ALA A 93 21.57 -14.15 8.65
CA ALA A 93 22.20 -12.93 9.10
C ALA A 93 22.20 -11.89 7.98
N ILE A 94 21.70 -10.69 8.29
CA ILE A 94 21.81 -9.53 7.41
C ILE A 94 23.23 -8.99 7.53
N PRO A 95 23.98 -8.85 6.43
CA PRO A 95 25.36 -8.41 6.49
C PRO A 95 25.44 -6.93 6.90
N LEU A 96 26.41 -6.63 7.75
CA LEU A 96 26.90 -5.27 7.91
C LEU A 96 27.92 -4.98 6.81
N ALA A 97 27.91 -3.79 6.27
CA ALA A 97 28.86 -3.41 5.21
C ALA A 97 30.32 -3.40 5.73
N PRO A 98 31.29 -3.96 4.99
CA PRO A 98 31.12 -4.78 3.77
C PRO A 98 30.61 -6.19 4.08
N ALA A 99 30.04 -6.87 3.08
CA ALA A 99 29.40 -8.21 3.22
C ALA A 99 30.34 -9.34 3.63
N ASN A 100 31.63 -9.10 3.80
CA ASN A 100 32.65 -10.02 4.27
C ASN A 100 32.77 -11.36 3.54
N ASN A 101 32.33 -11.44 2.28
CA ASN A 101 32.32 -12.69 1.51
C ASN A 101 31.49 -13.82 2.15
N LYS A 102 30.58 -13.48 3.06
CA LYS A 102 29.71 -14.45 3.71
C LYS A 102 28.74 -15.10 2.73
N TYR A 103 28.31 -14.33 1.74
CA TYR A 103 27.40 -14.77 0.71
C TYR A 103 28.07 -14.78 -0.66
N THR A 104 27.69 -15.76 -1.49
CA THR A 104 28.34 -16.03 -2.78
C THR A 104 27.61 -15.38 -3.96
N GLY A 105 26.35 -14.93 -3.76
CA GLY A 105 25.44 -14.48 -4.80
C GLY A 105 24.84 -15.62 -5.63
N LYS A 106 25.02 -16.87 -5.16
CA LYS A 106 24.47 -18.10 -5.78
C LYS A 106 23.51 -18.83 -4.86
N GLU A 107 23.13 -18.22 -3.75
CA GLU A 107 22.18 -18.76 -2.80
C GLU A 107 20.84 -18.94 -3.49
N THR A 108 20.15 -20.03 -3.16
CA THR A 108 18.82 -20.35 -3.68
C THR A 108 17.92 -20.80 -2.55
N CYS A 109 16.61 -20.51 -2.68
CA CYS A 109 15.58 -21.03 -1.79
C CYS A 109 14.25 -21.15 -2.55
N ASP A 110 13.30 -21.88 -2.01
CA ASP A 110 11.95 -21.98 -2.56
C ASP A 110 11.06 -20.84 -2.05
N ARG A 111 11.37 -20.33 -0.86
CA ARG A 111 10.62 -19.26 -0.18
C ARG A 111 11.56 -18.31 0.52
N PHE A 112 11.38 -17.01 0.28
CA PHE A 112 12.13 -15.95 0.95
C PHE A 112 11.19 -15.04 1.72
N GLU A 113 11.53 -14.75 2.98
CA GLU A 113 10.77 -13.81 3.80
C GLU A 113 11.66 -12.65 4.24
N ILE A 114 11.13 -11.42 4.17
CA ILE A 114 11.75 -10.27 4.79
C ILE A 114 10.72 -9.55 5.64
N ILE A 115 11.11 -9.18 6.85
CA ILE A 115 10.24 -8.62 7.88
C ILE A 115 10.78 -7.25 8.26
N TYR A 116 9.97 -6.23 8.05
CA TYR A 116 10.26 -4.86 8.46
C TYR A 116 9.41 -4.49 9.67
N THR A 117 10.04 -4.03 10.73
CA THR A 117 9.35 -3.40 11.86
C THR A 117 9.49 -1.89 11.75
N TYR A 118 8.37 -1.21 11.65
CA TYR A 118 8.30 0.24 11.58
C TYR A 118 7.80 0.80 12.90
N GLU A 119 8.43 1.88 13.37
CA GLU A 119 8.01 2.64 14.55
C GLU A 119 7.35 3.94 14.12
N THR A 120 6.19 4.22 14.71
CA THR A 120 5.45 5.45 14.45
C THR A 120 6.01 6.61 15.28
N PRO A 121 6.00 7.87 14.77
CA PRO A 121 6.38 9.05 15.54
C PRO A 121 5.26 9.56 16.45
N THR A 122 4.35 8.68 16.84
CA THR A 122 3.22 9.01 17.73
C THR A 122 3.62 8.97 19.20
N VAL A 123 2.81 9.55 20.07
CA VAL A 123 2.96 9.47 21.52
C VAL A 123 1.65 8.95 22.14
N PRO A 124 1.66 7.72 22.65
CA PRO A 124 2.76 6.75 22.67
C PRO A 124 3.17 6.28 21.28
N ALA A 125 4.44 5.92 21.09
CA ALA A 125 4.89 5.29 19.85
C ALA A 125 4.37 3.86 19.77
N THR A 126 4.05 3.41 18.56
CA THR A 126 3.67 2.02 18.32
C THR A 126 4.40 1.44 17.11
N GLU A 127 4.24 0.15 16.88
CA GLU A 127 4.93 -0.56 15.82
C GLU A 127 3.95 -1.11 14.79
N VAL A 128 4.43 -1.16 13.56
CA VAL A 128 3.82 -1.90 12.45
C VAL A 128 4.84 -2.86 11.89
N THR A 129 4.49 -4.13 11.81
CA THR A 129 5.31 -5.14 11.16
C THR A 129 4.76 -5.44 9.77
N VAL A 130 5.62 -5.36 8.75
CA VAL A 130 5.28 -5.73 7.38
C VAL A 130 6.16 -6.89 6.95
N THR A 131 5.55 -8.02 6.64
CA THR A 131 6.22 -9.22 6.15
C THR A 131 5.94 -9.40 4.67
N TYR A 132 7.01 -9.48 3.89
CA TYR A 132 6.95 -9.88 2.48
C TYR A 132 7.45 -11.31 2.38
N THR A 133 6.62 -12.20 1.86
CA THR A 133 6.97 -13.59 1.57
C THR A 133 6.95 -13.81 0.06
N VAL A 134 8.11 -14.05 -0.52
CA VAL A 134 8.28 -14.30 -1.95
C VAL A 134 8.30 -15.80 -2.17
N GLU A 135 7.38 -16.30 -2.97
CA GLU A 135 7.28 -17.70 -3.36
C GLU A 135 8.07 -17.96 -4.66
N ALA A 136 8.46 -19.21 -4.90
CA ALA A 136 9.26 -19.60 -6.06
C ALA A 136 8.61 -19.24 -7.42
N ASP A 137 7.29 -19.11 -7.47
CA ASP A 137 6.55 -18.68 -8.66
C ASP A 137 6.51 -17.15 -8.85
N GLY A 138 7.13 -16.40 -7.96
CA GLY A 138 7.22 -14.94 -7.99
C GLY A 138 6.03 -14.21 -7.38
N ARG A 139 5.05 -14.92 -6.83
CA ARG A 139 4.00 -14.26 -6.03
C ARG A 139 4.58 -13.76 -4.71
N ILE A 140 4.07 -12.65 -4.24
CA ILE A 140 4.48 -12.06 -2.96
C ILE A 140 3.26 -11.99 -2.05
N HIS A 141 3.31 -12.65 -0.91
CA HIS A 141 2.37 -12.40 0.18
C HIS A 141 2.86 -11.20 0.99
N VAL A 142 2.00 -10.24 1.21
CA VAL A 142 2.25 -9.07 2.07
C VAL A 142 1.31 -9.17 3.25
N GLN A 143 1.88 -9.22 4.45
CA GLN A 143 1.11 -9.13 5.69
C GLN A 143 1.53 -7.88 6.44
N ALA A 144 0.56 -7.11 6.94
CA ALA A 144 0.80 -5.94 7.76
C ALA A 144 0.04 -6.06 9.07
N ASP A 145 0.79 -5.91 10.17
CA ASP A 145 0.31 -6.04 11.54
C ASP A 145 0.55 -4.73 12.29
N TYR A 146 -0.53 -4.04 12.62
CA TYR A 146 -0.51 -2.85 13.46
C TYR A 146 -0.72 -3.25 14.92
N CYS A 147 0.17 -2.79 15.79
CA CYS A 147 0.06 -3.00 17.22
C CYS A 147 -0.74 -1.84 17.85
N GLY A 148 -1.93 -2.11 18.32
CA GLY A 148 -2.75 -1.14 19.05
C GLY A 148 -2.11 -0.74 20.38
N LYS A 149 -2.26 0.54 20.77
CA LYS A 149 -1.70 1.02 22.02
C LYS A 149 -2.61 2.03 22.70
N GLN A 150 -2.81 1.84 23.99
CA GLN A 150 -3.66 2.74 24.79
C GLN A 150 -3.19 4.19 24.68
N GLY A 151 -4.13 5.10 24.46
CA GLY A 151 -3.89 6.53 24.28
C GLY A 151 -3.68 6.98 22.84
N LEU A 152 -3.64 6.04 21.88
CA LEU A 152 -3.62 6.40 20.47
C LEU A 152 -5.02 6.79 19.98
N PRO A 153 -5.13 7.88 19.20
CA PRO A 153 -6.41 8.30 18.64
C PRO A 153 -6.87 7.35 17.51
N GLU A 154 -8.13 7.50 17.13
CA GLU A 154 -8.71 6.78 15.99
C GLU A 154 -7.91 6.95 14.71
N LEU A 155 -7.83 5.88 13.93
CA LEU A 155 -7.19 5.86 12.62
C LEU A 155 -8.19 6.25 11.51
N PRO A 156 -7.78 7.06 10.53
CA PRO A 156 -8.59 7.24 9.31
C PRO A 156 -8.54 6.03 8.39
N VAL A 157 -7.37 5.43 8.26
CA VAL A 157 -7.15 4.19 7.49
C VAL A 157 -5.98 3.43 8.09
N PHE A 158 -5.91 2.13 7.79
CA PHE A 158 -4.68 1.35 7.97
C PHE A 158 -4.46 0.42 6.78
N GLY A 159 -3.24 0.42 6.26
CA GLY A 159 -2.84 -0.50 5.20
C GLY A 159 -1.48 -0.19 4.60
N MET A 160 -1.31 -0.51 3.32
CA MET A 160 -0.09 -0.27 2.55
C MET A 160 -0.37 0.67 1.38
N ARG A 161 0.56 1.58 1.11
CA ARG A 161 0.47 2.51 -0.03
C ARG A 161 1.63 2.31 -0.98
N PHE A 162 1.28 2.14 -2.27
CA PHE A 162 2.21 1.94 -3.38
C PHE A 162 2.15 3.16 -4.31
N LEU A 163 3.31 3.68 -4.68
CA LEU A 163 3.42 4.69 -5.73
C LEU A 163 4.07 4.06 -6.94
N MET A 164 3.36 4.08 -8.06
CA MET A 164 3.85 3.57 -9.34
C MET A 164 4.42 4.71 -10.19
N PRO A 165 5.44 4.44 -11.03
CA PRO A 165 6.18 5.49 -11.73
C PRO A 165 5.36 6.31 -12.72
N THR A 166 4.32 5.71 -13.32
CA THR A 166 3.49 6.33 -14.36
C THR A 166 2.01 6.08 -14.11
N ALA A 167 1.16 6.84 -14.77
CA ALA A 167 -0.28 6.69 -14.66
C ALA A 167 -0.76 5.37 -15.30
N ALA A 168 -1.68 4.68 -14.62
CA ALA A 168 -2.35 3.51 -15.16
C ALA A 168 -3.28 3.89 -16.32
N GLU A 169 -3.39 3.01 -17.31
CA GLU A 169 -4.39 3.14 -18.39
C GLU A 169 -5.79 2.84 -17.88
N ARG A 170 -5.88 1.82 -17.04
CA ARG A 170 -7.12 1.34 -16.45
C ARG A 170 -6.80 0.42 -15.27
N TYR A 171 -7.80 0.13 -14.50
CA TYR A 171 -7.78 -0.97 -13.55
C TYR A 171 -9.11 -1.73 -13.56
N THR A 172 -9.04 -3.01 -13.22
CA THR A 172 -10.22 -3.89 -13.10
C THR A 172 -10.23 -4.50 -11.72
N TYR A 173 -11.39 -4.60 -11.10
CA TYR A 173 -11.50 -5.18 -9.76
C TYR A 173 -12.78 -5.99 -9.59
N GLU A 174 -12.76 -6.95 -8.69
CA GLU A 174 -13.96 -7.64 -8.19
C GLU A 174 -14.27 -7.11 -6.80
N GLY A 175 -15.42 -6.46 -6.65
CA GLY A 175 -15.85 -5.82 -5.41
C GLY A 175 -17.21 -5.16 -5.57
N LEU A 176 -17.49 -4.14 -4.78
CA LEU A 176 -18.73 -3.35 -4.90
C LEU A 176 -18.64 -2.31 -6.01
N SER A 177 -19.77 -2.06 -6.67
CA SER A 177 -19.86 -1.07 -7.75
C SER A 177 -19.56 0.35 -7.27
N GLY A 178 -18.80 1.10 -8.08
CA GLY A 178 -18.53 2.52 -7.86
C GLY A 178 -17.66 2.84 -6.66
N GLU A 179 -17.64 4.09 -6.27
CA GLU A 179 -16.97 4.57 -5.07
C GLU A 179 -17.79 4.21 -3.84
N THR A 180 -17.16 3.55 -2.87
CA THR A 180 -17.81 3.09 -1.63
C THR A 180 -16.92 3.36 -0.43
N TYR A 181 -17.55 3.64 0.72
CA TYR A 181 -16.93 3.74 2.03
C TYR A 181 -17.70 2.84 3.01
N PRO A 182 -17.15 2.49 4.16
CA PRO A 182 -17.83 1.57 5.10
C PRO A 182 -19.27 1.97 5.44
N ASP A 183 -19.52 3.26 5.59
CA ASP A 183 -20.83 3.86 5.89
C ASP A 183 -21.59 4.31 4.62
N ARG A 184 -21.08 4.03 3.44
CA ARG A 184 -21.63 4.43 2.12
C ARG A 184 -21.53 3.31 1.08
N MET A 185 -21.83 2.07 1.47
CA MET A 185 -21.75 0.91 0.58
C MET A 185 -23.06 0.10 0.45
N ALA A 186 -24.12 0.51 1.13
CA ALA A 186 -25.38 -0.24 1.12
C ALA A 186 -26.02 -0.39 -0.27
N GLY A 187 -25.76 0.55 -1.19
CA GLY A 187 -26.21 0.47 -2.59
C GLY A 187 -25.18 -0.19 -3.53
N GLY A 188 -24.03 -0.63 -3.02
CA GLY A 188 -23.01 -1.25 -3.83
C GLY A 188 -23.43 -2.64 -4.33
N ILE A 189 -23.22 -2.91 -5.60
CA ILE A 189 -23.57 -4.18 -6.25
C ILE A 189 -22.28 -4.98 -6.43
N PRO A 190 -22.16 -6.21 -5.88
CA PRO A 190 -21.02 -7.06 -6.14
C PRO A 190 -20.87 -7.40 -7.63
N GLY A 191 -19.64 -7.33 -8.15
CA GLY A 191 -19.37 -7.60 -9.55
C GLY A 191 -17.92 -7.35 -9.93
N VAL A 192 -17.63 -7.51 -11.23
CA VAL A 192 -16.34 -7.17 -11.81
C VAL A 192 -16.50 -5.87 -12.60
N TYR A 193 -15.66 -4.90 -12.31
CA TYR A 193 -15.74 -3.56 -12.87
C TYR A 193 -14.40 -3.13 -13.46
N GLU A 194 -14.46 -2.56 -14.68
CA GLU A 194 -13.30 -1.94 -15.31
C GLU A 194 -13.45 -0.42 -15.25
N VAL A 195 -12.39 0.25 -14.82
CA VAL A 195 -12.31 1.71 -14.70
C VAL A 195 -11.20 2.23 -15.60
N GLN A 196 -11.55 3.12 -16.52
CA GLN A 196 -10.60 3.73 -17.46
C GLN A 196 -9.85 4.89 -16.79
N GLY A 197 -8.54 4.91 -16.94
CA GLY A 197 -7.67 5.93 -16.34
C GLY A 197 -7.67 5.90 -14.82
N LEU A 198 -7.53 7.07 -14.23
CA LEU A 198 -7.50 7.29 -12.78
C LEU A 198 -8.49 8.41 -12.42
N PRO A 199 -9.79 8.13 -12.39
CA PRO A 199 -10.79 9.14 -12.12
C PRO A 199 -10.65 9.68 -10.69
N VAL A 200 -10.85 10.99 -10.55
CA VAL A 200 -10.88 11.71 -9.29
C VAL A 200 -12.25 12.37 -9.16
N THR A 201 -12.94 12.12 -8.07
CA THR A 201 -14.24 12.74 -7.81
C THR A 201 -14.05 14.26 -7.72
N PRO A 202 -14.78 15.06 -8.54
CA PRO A 202 -14.51 16.49 -8.69
C PRO A 202 -15.12 17.33 -7.56
N TYR A 203 -14.64 17.12 -6.33
CA TYR A 203 -14.96 18.00 -5.21
C TYR A 203 -14.37 19.40 -5.45
N MET A 204 -15.08 20.44 -5.04
CA MET A 204 -14.59 21.82 -5.15
C MET A 204 -13.30 22.00 -4.37
N VAL A 205 -13.26 21.49 -3.15
CA VAL A 205 -12.05 21.34 -2.35
C VAL A 205 -11.63 19.89 -2.43
N PRO A 206 -10.48 19.58 -3.01
CA PRO A 206 -10.00 18.20 -3.08
C PRO A 206 -9.93 17.53 -1.71
N GLN A 207 -10.42 16.31 -1.66
CA GLN A 207 -10.52 15.51 -0.44
C GLN A 207 -10.44 14.03 -0.78
N ASP A 208 -10.48 13.16 0.20
CA ASP A 208 -10.43 11.72 -0.03
C ASP A 208 -11.57 11.26 -0.93
N CYS A 209 -11.26 10.40 -1.87
CA CYS A 209 -12.19 9.86 -2.85
C CYS A 209 -11.66 8.54 -3.46
N GLY A 210 -12.49 7.92 -4.29
CA GLY A 210 -12.10 6.75 -5.08
C GLY A 210 -11.88 5.48 -4.28
N MET A 211 -12.46 5.35 -3.09
CA MET A 211 -12.40 4.13 -2.29
C MET A 211 -13.33 3.05 -2.84
N HIS A 212 -12.87 1.82 -2.86
CA HIS A 212 -13.62 0.62 -3.24
C HIS A 212 -13.55 -0.42 -2.11
N MET A 213 -14.70 -0.75 -1.56
CA MET A 213 -14.83 -1.69 -0.44
C MET A 213 -15.08 -3.13 -0.91
N GLN A 214 -14.81 -4.09 -0.03
CA GLN A 214 -15.07 -5.51 -0.23
C GLN A 214 -14.45 -6.08 -1.50
N THR A 215 -13.22 -5.67 -1.79
CA THR A 215 -12.49 -6.07 -2.99
C THR A 215 -11.81 -7.41 -2.78
N LYS A 216 -12.02 -8.35 -3.71
CA LYS A 216 -11.34 -9.65 -3.75
C LYS A 216 -10.04 -9.60 -4.51
N TRP A 217 -10.00 -8.86 -5.61
CA TRP A 217 -8.79 -8.65 -6.41
C TRP A 217 -8.87 -7.33 -7.19
N LEU A 218 -7.69 -6.80 -7.50
CA LEU A 218 -7.46 -5.60 -8.29
C LEU A 218 -6.36 -5.89 -9.31
N GLU A 219 -6.60 -5.65 -10.59
CA GLU A 219 -5.59 -5.70 -11.66
C GLU A 219 -5.37 -4.28 -12.21
N ILE A 220 -4.12 -3.84 -12.22
CA ILE A 220 -3.72 -2.52 -12.71
C ILE A 220 -2.94 -2.70 -13.99
N VAL A 221 -3.28 -1.93 -15.02
CA VAL A 221 -2.65 -1.98 -16.34
C VAL A 221 -1.90 -0.68 -16.60
N ARG A 222 -0.60 -0.78 -16.86
CA ARG A 222 0.26 0.35 -17.23
C ARG A 222 0.95 0.08 -18.55
N LYS A 223 1.03 1.11 -19.40
CA LYS A 223 1.68 1.05 -20.71
C LYS A 223 3.05 1.72 -20.70
N THR A 224 3.16 2.83 -20.02
CA THR A 224 4.37 3.65 -19.97
C THR A 224 5.24 3.32 -18.77
N SER A 225 6.53 3.57 -18.86
CA SER A 225 7.50 3.48 -17.78
C SER A 225 8.44 4.70 -17.80
N LEU A 226 9.31 4.81 -16.80
CA LEU A 226 10.38 5.82 -16.79
C LEU A 226 11.67 5.31 -17.44
N ASP A 227 11.67 4.10 -17.96
CA ASP A 227 12.77 3.52 -18.72
C ASP A 227 12.76 4.08 -20.15
N ASN A 228 13.81 4.78 -20.53
CA ASN A 228 13.96 5.36 -21.87
C ASN A 228 14.03 4.33 -23.00
N THR A 229 14.28 3.07 -22.69
CA THR A 229 14.28 1.96 -23.66
C THR A 229 12.89 1.39 -23.90
N ASP A 230 11.97 1.60 -22.98
CA ASP A 230 10.59 1.20 -23.11
C ASP A 230 9.82 2.22 -23.97
N ARG A 231 9.41 1.80 -25.14
CA ARG A 231 8.66 2.64 -26.09
C ARG A 231 7.15 2.64 -25.85
N GLY A 232 6.68 1.98 -24.79
CA GLY A 232 5.27 1.88 -24.47
C GLY A 232 4.46 1.06 -25.49
N GLU A 233 5.09 0.12 -26.15
CA GLU A 233 4.43 -0.74 -27.15
C GLU A 233 3.56 -1.82 -26.49
N ARG A 234 3.94 -2.23 -25.28
CA ARG A 234 3.27 -3.28 -24.51
C ARG A 234 2.74 -2.76 -23.19
N SER A 235 1.47 -3.02 -22.91
CA SER A 235 0.90 -2.86 -21.57
C SER A 235 1.30 -4.01 -20.66
N SER A 236 1.64 -3.70 -19.42
CA SER A 236 1.96 -4.68 -18.38
C SER A 236 0.91 -4.64 -17.28
N ARG A 237 0.77 -5.75 -16.56
CA ARG A 237 -0.28 -5.97 -15.57
C ARG A 237 0.33 -6.33 -14.22
N LEU A 238 -0.28 -5.81 -13.17
CA LEU A 238 -0.02 -6.23 -11.80
C LEU A 238 -1.34 -6.53 -11.13
N LYS A 239 -1.46 -7.71 -10.58
CA LYS A 239 -2.65 -8.14 -9.88
C LYS A 239 -2.40 -8.19 -8.37
N ILE A 240 -3.36 -7.71 -7.60
CA ILE A 240 -3.38 -7.77 -6.14
C ILE A 240 -4.62 -8.54 -5.75
N THR A 241 -4.45 -9.59 -4.95
CA THR A 241 -5.53 -10.52 -4.59
C THR A 241 -5.64 -10.62 -3.07
N ALA A 242 -6.86 -10.55 -2.54
CA ALA A 242 -7.10 -10.79 -1.12
C ALA A 242 -6.75 -12.23 -0.74
N GLU A 243 -6.43 -12.46 0.53
CA GLU A 243 -6.35 -13.81 1.08
C GLU A 243 -7.69 -14.53 0.92
N GLU A 244 -7.65 -15.86 0.84
CA GLU A 244 -8.85 -16.69 0.66
C GLU A 244 -9.94 -16.38 1.69
N GLY A 245 -11.14 -16.12 1.21
CA GLY A 245 -12.29 -15.79 2.06
C GLY A 245 -12.27 -14.39 2.68
N LYS A 246 -11.26 -13.57 2.35
CA LYS A 246 -11.12 -12.20 2.86
C LYS A 246 -11.32 -11.16 1.75
N HIS A 247 -11.35 -9.90 2.17
CA HIS A 247 -11.43 -8.74 1.29
C HIS A 247 -10.49 -7.64 1.80
N PHE A 248 -10.09 -6.76 0.92
CA PHE A 248 -9.46 -5.50 1.27
C PHE A 248 -10.28 -4.32 0.71
N ALA A 249 -9.97 -3.13 1.17
CA ALA A 249 -10.39 -1.91 0.50
C ALA A 249 -9.22 -1.34 -0.30
N PHE A 250 -9.50 -0.63 -1.40
CA PHE A 250 -8.46 0.05 -2.14
C PHE A 250 -8.91 1.40 -2.67
N SER A 251 -7.92 2.25 -2.94
CA SER A 251 -8.07 3.40 -3.83
C SER A 251 -6.95 3.37 -4.87
N CYS A 252 -7.26 3.82 -6.08
CA CYS A 252 -6.34 3.91 -7.20
C CYS A 252 -6.47 5.27 -7.85
N LEU A 253 -5.61 6.21 -7.44
CA LEU A 253 -5.70 7.64 -7.75
C LEU A 253 -4.40 8.14 -8.37
N PRO A 254 -4.40 9.29 -9.07
CA PRO A 254 -3.17 9.93 -9.54
C PRO A 254 -2.47 10.76 -8.45
N TYR A 255 -3.07 10.90 -7.27
CA TYR A 255 -2.62 11.79 -6.20
C TYR A 255 -2.43 11.06 -4.87
N THR A 256 -1.45 11.52 -4.10
CA THR A 256 -1.31 11.18 -2.69
C THR A 256 -2.32 11.96 -1.82
N ALA A 257 -2.52 11.54 -0.58
CA ALA A 257 -3.34 12.26 0.38
C ALA A 257 -2.86 13.72 0.56
N GLN A 258 -1.53 13.93 0.58
CA GLN A 258 -0.95 15.26 0.73
C GLN A 258 -1.19 16.16 -0.49
N GLU A 259 -1.11 15.60 -1.71
CA GLU A 259 -1.40 16.36 -2.92
C GLU A 259 -2.88 16.81 -2.95
N LEU A 260 -3.80 15.96 -2.51
CA LEU A 260 -5.20 16.31 -2.37
C LEU A 260 -5.42 17.39 -1.30
N GLU A 261 -4.80 17.26 -0.12
CA GLU A 261 -4.96 18.20 0.98
C GLU A 261 -4.32 19.58 0.75
N ASN A 262 -3.25 19.62 -0.04
CA ASN A 262 -2.56 20.87 -0.37
C ASN A 262 -3.31 21.74 -1.38
N ALA A 263 -4.27 21.18 -2.10
CA ALA A 263 -5.10 21.91 -3.05
C ALA A 263 -6.35 22.47 -2.35
N MET A 264 -6.60 23.76 -2.52
CA MET A 264 -7.81 24.43 -2.05
C MET A 264 -8.92 24.39 -3.11
N HIS A 265 -8.54 24.18 -4.37
CA HIS A 265 -9.44 24.07 -5.52
C HIS A 265 -8.99 22.93 -6.42
N HIS A 266 -9.92 22.36 -7.16
CA HIS A 266 -9.63 21.20 -8.03
C HIS A 266 -8.56 21.52 -9.09
N GLU A 267 -8.56 22.72 -9.64
CA GLU A 267 -7.59 23.17 -10.65
C GLU A 267 -6.18 23.41 -10.12
N GLU A 268 -5.97 23.37 -8.82
CA GLU A 268 -4.64 23.46 -8.20
C GLU A 268 -3.95 22.11 -8.09
N LEU A 269 -4.66 21.02 -8.37
CA LEU A 269 -4.07 19.69 -8.39
C LEU A 269 -2.99 19.59 -9.48
N PRO A 270 -1.85 18.94 -9.20
CA PRO A 270 -0.80 18.79 -10.20
C PRO A 270 -1.25 17.92 -11.37
N PRO A 271 -0.59 17.98 -12.53
CA PRO A 271 -0.85 17.04 -13.62
C PRO A 271 -0.73 15.60 -13.15
N ALA A 272 -1.71 14.78 -13.54
CA ALA A 272 -1.71 13.34 -13.24
C ALA A 272 -0.52 12.65 -13.96
N ARG A 273 0.41 12.09 -13.20
CA ARG A 273 1.64 11.48 -13.74
C ARG A 273 2.02 10.15 -13.11
N ARG A 274 1.33 9.76 -12.04
CA ARG A 274 1.62 8.56 -11.26
C ARG A 274 0.34 7.80 -10.97
N THR A 275 0.51 6.59 -10.48
CA THR A 275 -0.57 5.82 -9.89
C THR A 275 -0.26 5.64 -8.41
N VAL A 276 -1.17 6.08 -7.56
CA VAL A 276 -1.11 5.90 -6.10
C VAL A 276 -2.15 4.88 -5.72
N VAL A 277 -1.71 3.72 -5.26
CA VAL A 277 -2.58 2.62 -4.88
C VAL A 277 -2.47 2.41 -3.38
N SER A 278 -3.59 2.53 -2.69
CA SER A 278 -3.69 2.15 -1.28
C SER A 278 -4.44 0.83 -1.18
N ILE A 279 -3.83 -0.19 -0.59
CA ILE A 279 -4.44 -1.47 -0.25
C ILE A 279 -4.64 -1.48 1.26
N LEU A 280 -5.88 -1.46 1.70
CA LEU A 280 -6.23 -1.14 3.07
C LEU A 280 -6.96 -2.30 3.76
N GLY A 281 -6.50 -2.62 4.96
CA GLY A 281 -7.16 -3.57 5.85
C GLY A 281 -8.25 -2.92 6.70
N ALA A 282 -8.18 -1.60 6.90
CA ALA A 282 -9.20 -0.85 7.64
C ALA A 282 -9.40 0.55 7.05
N VAL A 283 -10.65 0.97 6.98
CA VAL A 283 -11.09 2.28 6.47
C VAL A 283 -12.17 2.83 7.40
N ARG A 284 -11.98 4.06 7.88
CA ARG A 284 -13.00 4.77 8.65
C ARG A 284 -14.11 5.28 7.73
N GLY A 285 -15.32 5.30 8.21
CA GLY A 285 -16.43 5.93 7.53
C GLY A 285 -16.18 7.42 7.24
N VAL A 286 -16.91 7.99 6.31
CA VAL A 286 -16.75 9.40 5.87
C VAL A 286 -17.85 10.33 6.41
N GLY A 287 -18.90 9.80 7.06
CA GLY A 287 -19.94 10.61 7.69
C GLY A 287 -20.86 11.32 6.70
N GLY A 288 -21.26 12.53 7.03
CA GLY A 288 -22.23 13.28 6.23
C GLY A 288 -23.69 12.92 6.56
N ILE A 289 -23.96 12.47 7.80
CA ILE A 289 -25.30 12.14 8.28
C ILE A 289 -26.17 13.39 8.29
N ASN A 290 -25.58 14.53 8.65
CA ASN A 290 -26.25 15.82 8.65
C ASN A 290 -25.27 16.95 8.35
N SER A 291 -25.76 18.20 8.26
CA SER A 291 -24.95 19.39 7.99
C SER A 291 -24.41 20.07 9.27
N TRP A 292 -24.54 19.45 10.41
CA TRP A 292 -24.20 20.02 11.71
C TRP A 292 -22.94 19.46 12.33
N GLY A 293 -22.18 18.66 11.57
CA GLY A 293 -20.91 18.09 12.02
C GLY A 293 -21.09 16.81 12.88
N ALA A 294 -22.17 16.06 12.66
CA ALA A 294 -22.27 14.74 13.27
C ALA A 294 -21.13 13.83 12.81
N ASP A 295 -20.54 13.11 13.76
CA ASP A 295 -19.51 12.11 13.47
C ASP A 295 -20.12 10.87 12.79
N VAL A 296 -19.28 9.97 12.31
CA VAL A 296 -19.73 8.67 11.80
C VAL A 296 -20.35 7.84 12.95
N GLU A 297 -21.19 6.89 12.60
CA GLU A 297 -21.75 5.95 13.56
C GLU A 297 -20.63 5.06 14.16
N ASP A 298 -20.82 4.58 15.38
CA ASP A 298 -19.81 3.84 16.17
C ASP A 298 -19.20 2.65 15.42
N ALA A 299 -19.98 1.98 14.60
CA ALA A 299 -19.52 0.82 13.81
C ALA A 299 -18.44 1.16 12.76
N TYR A 300 -18.27 2.43 12.42
CA TYR A 300 -17.38 2.88 11.34
C TYR A 300 -16.14 3.62 11.84
N HIS A 301 -15.91 3.62 13.15
CA HIS A 301 -14.67 4.08 13.77
C HIS A 301 -13.59 3.00 13.69
N ILE A 302 -12.32 3.39 13.63
CA ILE A 302 -11.16 2.51 13.74
C ILE A 302 -10.39 2.88 14.99
N SER A 303 -10.40 2.00 16.00
CA SER A 303 -9.66 2.24 17.24
C SER A 303 -8.15 2.18 16.98
N GLY A 304 -7.41 3.20 17.42
CA GLY A 304 -5.94 3.18 17.47
C GLY A 304 -5.37 2.31 18.58
N GLU A 305 -6.22 1.84 19.48
CA GLU A 305 -5.84 1.04 20.66
C GLU A 305 -5.97 -0.49 20.42
N GLN A 306 -6.50 -0.90 19.29
CA GLN A 306 -6.69 -2.31 18.92
C GLN A 306 -5.74 -2.71 17.80
N ASP A 307 -5.28 -3.96 17.87
CA ASP A 307 -4.46 -4.56 16.83
C ASP A 307 -5.26 -4.72 15.53
N ILE A 308 -4.57 -4.50 14.40
CA ILE A 308 -5.12 -4.73 13.07
C ILE A 308 -4.15 -5.58 12.29
N THR A 309 -4.63 -6.70 11.77
CA THR A 309 -3.87 -7.62 10.92
C THR A 309 -4.61 -7.83 9.61
N TYR A 310 -3.92 -7.69 8.50
CA TYR A 310 -4.45 -8.05 7.19
C TYR A 310 -3.33 -8.46 6.23
N GLY A 311 -3.70 -9.16 5.17
CA GLY A 311 -2.75 -9.59 4.16
C GLY A 311 -3.37 -9.64 2.77
N PHE A 312 -2.49 -9.66 1.77
CA PHE A 312 -2.86 -9.78 0.37
C PHE A 312 -1.69 -10.35 -0.44
N TRP A 313 -1.98 -10.76 -1.67
CA TRP A 313 -1.00 -11.25 -2.63
C TRP A 313 -0.73 -10.25 -3.72
N ILE A 314 0.51 -10.15 -4.17
CA ILE A 314 0.93 -9.48 -5.41
C ILE A 314 1.29 -10.59 -6.40
N GLU A 315 0.61 -10.57 -7.58
CA GLU A 315 0.71 -11.60 -8.61
C GLU A 315 1.11 -11.05 -9.97
#